data_1eb19cd08d80c5cc817166a675714d95
#
_entry.id   1eb19cd08d80c5cc817166a675714d95
#
_cell.length_a   1.000
_cell.length_b   1.000
_cell.length_c   1.000
_cell.angle_alpha   90.00
_cell.angle_beta   90.00
_cell.angle_gamma   90.00
#
_symmetry.space_group_name_H-M   'P 1'
#
loop_
_entity.id
_entity.type
_entity.pdbx_description
1 polymer ?
#
loop_
_entity_poly.entity_id
_entity_poly.type
_entity_poly.pdbx_seq_one_letter_code
_entity_poly.pdbx_strand_id
1 'polypeptide(L)'
;SIEKLYRSSSVWTSARVNDPKVDAALDTIQQERDPDKVKKGVAALTNEMTARAPFLFLPRQRSFTVWWPWVKNYYGEISVSARRDAPVWARAWIDQDLKKSMGF
;
A
#
# COMPACT_ATOMS: atom_id res chain seq x y z
N SER A 1 -5.84 -5.21 -3.41
CA SER A 1 -6.23 -6.60 -3.69
C SER A 1 -5.75 -6.97 -5.09
N ILE A 2 -5.15 -8.15 -5.23
CA ILE A 2 -4.63 -8.69 -6.50
C ILE A 2 -5.75 -8.78 -7.56
N GLU A 3 -6.97 -9.07 -7.13
CA GLU A 3 -8.16 -9.13 -7.98
C GLU A 3 -8.40 -7.81 -8.73
N LYS A 4 -8.32 -6.68 -8.04
CA LYS A 4 -8.52 -5.36 -8.67
C LYS A 4 -7.53 -5.08 -9.79
N LEU A 5 -6.33 -5.64 -9.71
CA LEU A 5 -5.26 -5.39 -10.69
C LEU A 5 -5.39 -6.29 -11.93
N TYR A 6 -5.86 -7.53 -11.75
CA TYR A 6 -5.73 -8.56 -12.80
C TYR A 6 -7.05 -9.13 -13.31
N ARG A 7 -8.19 -8.94 -12.61
CA ARG A 7 -9.48 -9.42 -13.08
C ARG A 7 -9.92 -8.68 -14.35
N SER A 8 -10.29 -9.42 -15.38
CA SER A 8 -10.68 -8.86 -16.68
C SER A 8 -11.83 -7.85 -16.59
N SER A 9 -12.81 -8.08 -15.69
CA SER A 9 -13.96 -7.18 -15.47
C SER A 9 -13.66 -6.01 -14.54
N SER A 10 -12.44 -5.88 -13.99
CA SER A 10 -12.13 -4.82 -13.06
C SER A 10 -11.90 -3.48 -13.76
N VAL A 11 -12.60 -2.44 -13.32
CA VAL A 11 -12.38 -1.06 -13.78
C VAL A 11 -11.01 -0.49 -13.39
N TRP A 12 -10.30 -1.17 -12.48
CA TRP A 12 -8.98 -0.78 -11.99
C TRP A 12 -7.82 -1.47 -12.73
N THR A 13 -8.14 -2.35 -13.69
CA THR A 13 -7.08 -3.06 -14.43
C THR A 13 -6.47 -2.16 -15.51
N SER A 14 -5.49 -1.35 -15.11
CA SER A 14 -4.77 -0.46 -16.03
C SER A 14 -3.92 -1.23 -17.05
N ALA A 15 -3.48 -2.45 -16.72
CA ALA A 15 -2.76 -3.33 -17.64
C ALA A 15 -3.66 -4.01 -18.67
N ARG A 16 -4.98 -3.90 -18.56
CA ARG A 16 -5.98 -4.53 -19.45
C ARG A 16 -5.71 -6.01 -19.65
N VAL A 17 -5.33 -6.71 -18.59
CA VAL A 17 -5.23 -8.17 -18.61
C VAL A 17 -6.61 -8.74 -18.87
N ASN A 18 -6.76 -9.41 -20.00
CA ASN A 18 -8.00 -10.09 -20.38
C ASN A 18 -7.67 -11.55 -20.64
N ASP A 19 -7.57 -12.32 -19.57
CA ASP A 19 -7.17 -13.72 -19.61
C ASP A 19 -8.11 -14.56 -18.75
N PRO A 20 -8.95 -15.42 -19.38
CA PRO A 20 -9.86 -16.28 -18.64
C PRO A 20 -9.18 -17.22 -17.65
N LYS A 21 -7.91 -17.58 -17.88
CA LYS A 21 -7.14 -18.43 -16.94
C LYS A 21 -6.83 -17.67 -15.65
N VAL A 22 -6.51 -16.39 -15.78
CA VAL A 22 -6.28 -15.51 -14.62
C VAL A 22 -7.58 -15.32 -13.83
N ASP A 23 -8.69 -15.11 -14.53
CA ASP A 23 -9.99 -14.97 -13.88
C ASP A 23 -10.39 -16.27 -13.14
N ALA A 24 -10.22 -17.43 -13.75
CA ALA A 24 -10.48 -18.73 -13.11
C ALA A 24 -9.57 -18.98 -11.88
N ALA A 25 -8.30 -18.59 -11.96
CA ALA A 25 -7.39 -18.68 -10.82
C ALA A 25 -7.82 -17.77 -9.66
N LEU A 26 -8.27 -16.55 -9.98
CA LEU A 26 -8.83 -15.62 -8.98
C LEU A 26 -10.09 -16.17 -8.32
N ASP A 27 -10.99 -16.78 -9.09
CA ASP A 27 -12.21 -17.40 -8.55
C ASP A 27 -11.89 -18.58 -7.64
N THR A 28 -10.91 -19.41 -8.01
CA THR A 28 -10.44 -20.51 -7.18
C THR A 28 -9.87 -20.00 -5.83
N ILE A 29 -9.06 -18.94 -5.88
CA ILE A 29 -8.49 -18.32 -4.66
C ILE A 29 -9.60 -17.74 -3.76
N GLN A 30 -10.64 -17.13 -4.35
CA GLN A 30 -11.75 -16.56 -3.58
C GLN A 30 -12.64 -17.61 -2.91
N GLN A 31 -12.80 -18.78 -3.52
CA GLN A 31 -13.60 -19.86 -2.98
C GLN A 31 -12.87 -20.70 -1.92
N GLU A 32 -11.53 -20.62 -1.91
CA GLU A 32 -10.71 -21.35 -0.93
C GLU A 32 -10.86 -20.75 0.47
N ARG A 33 -11.00 -21.62 1.47
CA ARG A 33 -11.15 -21.22 2.88
C ARG A 33 -9.90 -21.50 3.72
N ASP A 34 -9.00 -22.34 3.22
CA ASP A 34 -7.74 -22.65 3.88
C ASP A 34 -6.75 -21.49 3.65
N PRO A 35 -6.32 -20.78 4.71
CA PRO A 35 -5.41 -19.63 4.56
C PRO A 35 -4.08 -19.97 3.89
N ASP A 36 -3.54 -21.17 4.11
CA ASP A 36 -2.27 -21.58 3.51
C ASP A 36 -2.43 -21.87 2.02
N LYS A 37 -3.54 -22.44 1.60
CA LYS A 37 -3.86 -22.62 0.18
C LYS A 37 -4.12 -21.28 -0.52
N VAL A 38 -4.85 -20.37 0.13
CA VAL A 38 -5.04 -18.98 -0.37
C VAL A 38 -3.70 -18.31 -0.57
N LYS A 39 -2.80 -18.36 0.42
CA LYS A 39 -1.46 -17.76 0.33
C LYS A 39 -0.64 -18.35 -0.82
N LYS A 40 -0.65 -19.68 -0.98
CA LYS A 40 0.03 -20.36 -2.09
C LYS A 40 -0.55 -19.97 -3.44
N GLY A 41 -1.87 -19.93 -3.57
CA GLY A 41 -2.57 -19.52 -4.79
C GLY A 41 -2.23 -18.08 -5.19
N VAL A 42 -2.28 -17.16 -4.24
CA VAL A 42 -1.89 -15.75 -4.47
C VAL A 42 -0.43 -15.65 -4.88
N ALA A 43 0.48 -16.37 -4.24
CA ALA A 43 1.90 -16.35 -4.59
C ALA A 43 2.15 -16.91 -6.00
N ALA A 44 1.51 -18.02 -6.36
CA ALA A 44 1.63 -18.61 -7.70
C ALA A 44 1.13 -17.65 -8.78
N LEU A 45 -0.05 -17.06 -8.60
CA LEU A 45 -0.60 -16.09 -9.54
C LEU A 45 0.27 -14.83 -9.63
N THR A 46 0.79 -14.34 -8.52
CA THR A 46 1.68 -13.17 -8.50
C THR A 46 2.96 -13.45 -9.28
N ASN A 47 3.57 -14.62 -9.09
CA ASN A 47 4.78 -15.01 -9.82
C ASN A 47 4.52 -15.12 -11.32
N GLU A 48 3.40 -15.74 -11.72
CA GLU A 48 2.99 -15.83 -13.12
C GLU A 48 2.80 -14.45 -13.74
N MET A 49 2.06 -13.57 -13.06
CA MET A 49 1.82 -12.21 -13.55
C MET A 49 3.11 -11.38 -13.59
N THR A 50 4.01 -11.56 -12.63
CA THR A 50 5.32 -10.91 -12.66
C THR A 50 6.14 -11.36 -13.86
N ALA A 51 6.13 -12.65 -14.18
CA ALA A 51 6.81 -13.20 -15.36
C ALA A 51 6.24 -12.68 -16.70
N ARG A 52 4.93 -12.46 -16.76
CA ARG A 52 4.26 -11.86 -17.93
C ARG A 52 4.54 -10.36 -18.08
N ALA A 53 5.02 -9.71 -17.02
CA ALA A 53 5.36 -8.27 -16.95
C ALA A 53 4.28 -7.32 -17.49
N PRO A 54 2.99 -7.45 -17.10
CA PRO A 54 1.95 -6.53 -17.54
C PRO A 54 2.14 -5.12 -16.97
N PHE A 55 2.99 -5.00 -15.93
CA PHE A 55 3.42 -3.77 -15.31
C PHE A 55 4.94 -3.72 -15.19
N LEU A 56 5.50 -2.53 -15.34
CA LEU A 56 6.88 -2.28 -14.98
C LEU A 56 6.94 -2.02 -13.46
N PHE A 57 7.50 -2.97 -12.71
CA PHE A 57 7.68 -2.83 -11.28
C PHE A 57 8.92 -1.99 -11.00
N LEU A 58 8.70 -0.74 -10.60
CA LEU A 58 9.79 0.14 -10.19
C LEU A 58 10.16 -0.08 -8.73
N PRO A 59 11.43 0.09 -8.36
CA PRO A 59 11.83 0.09 -6.96
C PRO A 59 11.05 1.14 -6.18
N ARG A 60 10.59 0.77 -4.99
CA ARG A 60 9.92 1.73 -4.12
C ARG A 60 10.93 2.74 -3.60
N GLN A 61 10.68 4.01 -3.85
CA GLN A 61 11.51 5.07 -3.29
C GLN A 61 11.45 5.03 -1.76
N ARG A 62 12.61 5.11 -1.13
CA ARG A 62 12.70 5.32 0.31
C ARG A 62 12.41 6.78 0.58
N SER A 63 11.47 7.06 1.46
CA SER A 63 11.21 8.40 1.99
C SER A 63 11.62 8.44 3.45
N PHE A 64 12.22 9.56 3.85
CA PHE A 64 12.57 9.83 5.23
C PHE A 64 11.71 10.98 5.71
N THR A 65 11.10 10.82 6.87
CA THR A 65 10.37 11.89 7.54
C THR A 65 11.20 12.38 8.71
N VAL A 66 11.48 13.66 8.72
CA VAL A 66 12.21 14.32 9.81
C VAL A 66 11.36 15.45 10.37
N TRP A 67 11.43 15.66 11.66
CA TRP A 67 10.74 16.76 12.32
C TRP A 67 11.57 17.31 13.48
N TRP A 68 11.27 18.52 13.85
CA TRP A 68 11.98 19.17 14.94
C TRP A 68 11.57 18.63 16.31
N PRO A 69 12.44 18.60 17.32
CA PRO A 69 12.12 18.08 18.66
C PRO A 69 10.96 18.77 19.37
N TRP A 70 10.67 20.01 19.00
CA TRP A 70 9.54 20.78 19.53
C TRP A 70 8.20 20.47 18.86
N VAL A 71 8.17 19.65 17.80
CA VAL A 71 6.92 19.12 17.25
C VAL A 71 6.52 17.92 18.08
N LYS A 72 5.47 18.08 18.87
CA LYS A 72 4.96 17.06 19.79
C LYS A 72 3.76 16.33 19.22
N ASN A 73 3.49 15.15 19.73
CA ASN A 73 2.40 14.27 19.30
C ASN A 73 2.46 13.85 17.83
N TYR A 74 3.66 13.87 17.26
CA TYR A 74 3.98 13.40 15.93
C TYR A 74 5.13 12.39 16.00
N TYR A 75 4.95 11.22 15.38
CA TYR A 75 5.88 10.09 15.47
C TYR A 75 6.33 9.61 14.08
N GLY A 76 6.30 10.50 13.09
CA GLY A 76 6.70 10.18 11.73
C GLY A 76 5.60 9.56 10.87
N GLU A 77 4.34 9.58 11.33
CA GLU A 77 3.23 9.09 10.54
C GLU A 77 2.99 9.96 9.31
N ILE A 78 2.90 9.33 8.15
CA ILE A 78 2.55 10.02 6.90
C ILE A 78 1.03 10.14 6.78
N SER A 79 0.30 9.10 7.20
CA SER A 79 -1.15 9.11 7.21
C SER A 79 -1.69 8.02 8.14
N VAL A 80 -2.90 8.17 8.64
CA VAL A 80 -3.60 7.13 9.43
C VAL A 80 -4.45 6.21 8.57
N SER A 81 -4.53 6.49 7.27
CA SER A 81 -5.27 5.69 6.29
C SER A 81 -4.81 6.12 4.90
N ALA A 82 -5.23 5.39 3.87
CA ALA A 82 -4.93 5.76 2.50
C ALA A 82 -5.35 7.22 2.21
N ARG A 83 -4.37 8.11 2.10
CA ARG A 83 -4.55 9.53 1.77
C ARG A 83 -5.30 10.38 2.82
N ARG A 84 -5.18 10.03 4.10
CA ARG A 84 -5.76 10.82 5.19
C ARG A 84 -4.69 11.23 6.19
N ASP A 85 -4.13 12.40 6.00
CA ASP A 85 -3.10 13.02 6.86
C ASP A 85 -3.70 13.98 7.90
N ALA A 86 -4.87 14.58 7.62
CA ALA A 86 -5.50 15.55 8.50
C ALA A 86 -5.62 15.13 9.98
N PRO A 87 -5.99 13.88 10.34
CA PRO A 87 -6.02 13.45 11.73
C PRO A 87 -4.66 13.48 12.43
N VAL A 88 -3.57 13.31 11.68
CA VAL A 88 -2.20 13.41 12.21
C VAL A 88 -1.90 14.84 12.61
N TRP A 89 -2.17 15.79 11.73
CA TRP A 89 -1.93 17.21 11.97
C TRP A 89 -2.85 17.80 13.04
N ALA A 90 -4.07 17.31 13.16
CA ALA A 90 -5.02 17.78 14.19
C ALA A 90 -4.55 17.52 15.62
N ARG A 91 -3.67 16.55 15.85
CA ARG A 91 -3.13 16.21 17.17
C ARG A 91 -1.70 16.73 17.41
N ALA A 92 -0.99 17.13 16.37
CA ALA A 92 0.36 17.66 16.51
C ALA A 92 0.34 19.08 17.04
N TRP A 93 1.26 19.42 17.91
CA TRP A 93 1.41 20.77 18.46
C TRP A 93 2.88 21.15 18.60
N ILE A 94 3.15 22.43 18.79
CA ILE A 94 4.49 22.99 18.90
C ILE A 94 4.76 23.38 20.36
N ASP A 95 5.78 22.79 20.95
CA ASP A 95 6.31 23.17 22.24
C ASP A 95 7.12 24.45 22.08
N GLN A 96 6.49 25.58 22.40
CA GLN A 96 7.07 26.90 22.20
C GLN A 96 8.26 27.16 23.13
N ASP A 97 8.25 26.60 24.34
CA ASP A 97 9.32 26.80 25.32
C ASP A 97 10.57 26.02 24.88
N LEU A 98 10.39 24.78 24.45
CA LEU A 98 11.51 24.01 23.90
C LEU A 98 12.06 24.66 22.63
N LYS A 99 11.20 25.16 21.74
CA LYS A 99 11.61 25.87 20.53
C LYS A 99 12.50 27.08 20.86
N LYS A 100 12.07 27.93 21.78
CA LYS A 100 12.84 29.10 22.24
C LYS A 100 14.16 28.70 22.92
N SER A 101 14.14 27.65 23.74
CA SER A 101 15.36 27.16 24.41
C SER A 101 16.43 26.66 23.45
N MET A 102 16.00 26.22 22.25
CA MET A 102 16.88 25.78 21.17
C MET A 102 17.32 26.92 20.23
N GLY A 103 16.91 28.17 20.49
CA GLY A 103 17.32 29.35 19.73
C GLY A 103 16.49 29.68 18.49
N PHE A 104 15.25 29.20 18.44
CA PHE A 104 14.34 29.41 17.29
C PHE A 104 13.10 30.22 17.65
#